data_3bd3bd8e9d5ddef1b1bbb4243e0fc8d7
#
_entry.id   3bd3bd8e9d5ddef1b1bbb4243e0fc8d7
#
_cell.length_a   1.000
_cell.length_b   1.000
_cell.length_c   1.000
_cell.angle_alpha   90.00
_cell.angle_beta   90.00
_cell.angle_gamma   90.00
#
_symmetry.space_group_name_H-M   'P 1'
#
loop_
_entity.id
_entity.type
_entity.pdbx_description
1 polymer ?
#
loop_
_entity_poly.entity_id
_entity_poly.type
_entity_poly.pdbx_seq_one_letter_code
_entity_poly.pdbx_strand_id
1 'polypeptide(L)'
;MNAPFPHIDIVRQADAEALLKDVVARLKDRQVVPYLGPAVSEQSGTPVPMSPEALAAFFGTKVALPRRAKGNAWASAQHIESTKHRSSVTALMAEAFAVPVVPTPLQQHLASLPLPMIVDSWYDGAMRTALSQRSDWGEVQGITRAHIGEDRWYRFYDAAGGE
;
A
#
# COMPACT_ATOMS: atom_id res chain seq x y z
N MET A 1 -0.24 29.97 -16.66
CA MET A 1 -1.45 29.78 -15.87
C MET A 1 -1.10 28.85 -14.71
N ASN A 2 -0.98 29.39 -13.49
CA ASN A 2 -0.78 28.56 -12.31
C ASN A 2 -2.11 27.88 -12.00
N ALA A 3 -2.16 26.56 -12.08
CA ALA A 3 -3.28 25.82 -11.51
C ALA A 3 -3.35 26.13 -10.02
N PRO A 4 -4.50 26.51 -9.47
CA PRO A 4 -4.61 26.72 -8.03
C PRO A 4 -4.26 25.40 -7.34
N PHE A 5 -3.44 25.47 -6.29
CA PHE A 5 -3.18 24.32 -5.44
C PHE A 5 -4.52 23.77 -4.96
N PRO A 6 -4.70 22.43 -4.92
CA PRO A 6 -5.93 21.87 -4.42
C PRO A 6 -6.18 22.40 -3.01
N HIS A 7 -7.39 22.95 -2.80
CA HIS A 7 -7.79 23.46 -1.49
C HIS A 7 -7.93 22.26 -0.54
N ILE A 8 -7.24 22.31 0.58
CA ILE A 8 -7.36 21.29 1.63
C ILE A 8 -8.38 21.81 2.64
N ASP A 9 -9.53 21.18 2.71
CA ASP A 9 -10.55 21.46 3.70
C ASP A 9 -10.24 20.72 4.99
N ILE A 10 -10.10 21.45 6.09
CA ILE A 10 -9.97 20.87 7.42
C ILE A 10 -11.37 20.73 8.01
N VAL A 11 -11.82 19.49 8.13
CA VAL A 11 -13.14 19.16 8.69
C VAL A 11 -13.05 19.07 10.21
N ARG A 12 -13.95 19.73 10.92
CA ARG A 12 -14.06 19.60 12.37
C ARG A 12 -14.60 18.22 12.74
N GLN A 13 -14.21 17.71 13.90
CA GLN A 13 -14.67 16.42 14.38
C GLN A 13 -16.22 16.30 14.43
N ALA A 14 -16.91 17.38 14.75
CA ALA A 14 -18.38 17.43 14.77
C ALA A 14 -19.01 17.23 13.38
N ASP A 15 -18.29 17.59 12.31
CA ASP A 15 -18.78 17.49 10.93
C ASP A 15 -18.29 16.20 10.25
N ALA A 16 -17.37 15.45 10.88
CA ALA A 16 -16.74 14.27 10.32
C ALA A 16 -17.76 13.16 10.01
N GLU A 17 -18.80 12.99 10.83
CA GLU A 17 -19.82 11.97 10.62
C GLU A 17 -20.66 12.24 9.36
N ALA A 18 -21.01 13.52 9.12
CA ALA A 18 -21.76 13.92 7.92
C ALA A 18 -20.90 13.70 6.66
N LEU A 19 -19.61 14.06 6.72
CA LEU A 19 -18.66 13.83 5.63
C LEU A 19 -18.48 12.34 5.34
N LEU A 20 -18.34 11.51 6.38
CA LEU A 20 -18.22 10.05 6.22
C LEU A 20 -19.46 9.44 5.58
N LYS A 21 -20.67 9.91 5.95
CA LYS A 21 -21.92 9.48 5.29
C LYS A 21 -21.93 9.83 3.80
N ASP A 22 -21.49 11.04 3.43
CA ASP A 22 -21.36 11.43 2.02
C ASP A 22 -20.34 10.56 1.27
N VAL A 23 -19.17 10.35 1.85
CA VAL A 23 -18.13 9.50 1.26
C VAL A 23 -18.64 8.07 1.06
N VAL A 24 -19.35 7.50 2.03
CA VAL A 24 -19.92 6.15 1.93
C VAL A 24 -20.99 6.09 0.83
N ALA A 25 -21.85 7.12 0.72
CA ALA A 25 -22.85 7.18 -0.35
C ALA A 25 -22.16 7.21 -1.74
N ARG A 26 -21.19 8.09 -1.92
CA ARG A 26 -20.41 8.22 -3.16
C ARG A 26 -19.63 6.95 -3.50
N LEU A 27 -19.12 6.24 -2.47
CA LEU A 27 -18.44 4.97 -2.66
C LEU A 27 -19.41 3.91 -3.21
N LYS A 28 -20.61 3.79 -2.63
CA LYS A 28 -21.67 2.89 -3.12
C LYS A 28 -22.12 3.23 -4.55
N ASP A 29 -22.17 4.51 -4.88
CA ASP A 29 -22.51 5.01 -6.21
C ASP A 29 -21.32 4.95 -7.19
N ARG A 30 -20.19 4.39 -6.79
CA ARG A 30 -18.96 4.24 -7.60
C ARG A 30 -18.37 5.57 -8.08
N GLN A 31 -18.62 6.66 -7.38
CA GLN A 31 -18.15 8.01 -7.73
C GLN A 31 -16.78 8.32 -7.16
N VAL A 32 -16.26 7.49 -6.24
CA VAL A 32 -14.95 7.66 -5.61
C VAL A 32 -14.17 6.35 -5.63
N VAL A 33 -12.86 6.46 -5.67
CA VAL A 33 -11.92 5.34 -5.62
C VAL A 33 -11.23 5.35 -4.25
N PRO A 34 -11.34 4.27 -3.45
CA PRO A 34 -10.58 4.17 -2.21
C PRO A 34 -9.09 4.14 -2.51
N TYR A 35 -8.33 4.98 -1.82
CA TYR A 35 -6.88 4.96 -1.82
C TYR A 35 -6.39 4.61 -0.41
N LEU A 36 -5.84 3.41 -0.26
CA LEU A 36 -5.44 2.83 1.01
C LEU A 36 -3.95 3.04 1.24
N GLY A 37 -3.61 3.53 2.41
CA GLY A 37 -2.24 3.66 2.89
C GLY A 37 -1.91 2.59 3.94
N PRO A 38 -0.66 2.56 4.44
CA PRO A 38 -0.17 1.54 5.36
C PRO A 38 -0.97 1.44 6.67
N ALA A 39 -1.47 2.56 7.20
CA ALA A 39 -2.20 2.60 8.46
C ALA A 39 -3.54 1.82 8.45
N VAL A 40 -4.09 1.50 7.28
CA VAL A 40 -5.33 0.71 7.17
C VAL A 40 -5.17 -0.68 7.79
N SER A 41 -4.00 -1.26 7.70
CA SER A 41 -3.69 -2.60 8.21
C SER A 41 -3.20 -2.62 9.66
N GLU A 42 -2.99 -1.47 10.33
CA GLU A 42 -2.54 -1.41 11.73
C GLU A 42 -3.48 -2.16 12.68
N GLN A 43 -4.79 -2.09 12.43
CA GLN A 43 -5.80 -2.76 13.26
C GLN A 43 -5.78 -4.29 13.13
N SER A 44 -5.02 -4.84 12.18
CA SER A 44 -4.89 -6.30 12.03
C SER A 44 -4.14 -6.94 13.21
N GLY A 45 -3.32 -6.18 13.92
CA GLY A 45 -2.42 -6.68 14.96
C GLY A 45 -1.28 -7.56 14.43
N THR A 46 -1.11 -7.68 13.13
CA THR A 46 -0.05 -8.50 12.52
C THR A 46 1.30 -7.81 12.68
N PRO A 47 2.37 -8.53 13.08
CA PRO A 47 3.69 -7.94 13.36
C PRO A 47 4.49 -7.71 12.09
N VAL A 48 3.97 -6.91 11.16
CA VAL A 48 4.67 -6.43 9.96
C VAL A 48 4.78 -4.91 9.98
N PRO A 49 5.72 -4.30 9.26
CA PRO A 49 5.82 -2.85 9.22
C PRO A 49 4.57 -2.21 8.60
N MET A 50 3.84 -1.42 9.39
CA MET A 50 2.61 -0.73 8.98
C MET A 50 2.82 0.78 8.77
N SER A 51 4.08 1.22 8.68
CA SER A 51 4.41 2.60 8.31
C SER A 51 5.79 2.67 7.66
N PRO A 52 6.10 3.74 6.92
CA PRO A 52 7.46 3.96 6.39
C PRO A 52 8.53 3.98 7.48
N GLU A 53 8.21 4.54 8.65
CA GLU A 53 9.12 4.61 9.80
C GLU A 53 9.40 3.22 10.38
N ALA A 54 8.34 2.39 10.53
CA ALA A 54 8.47 1.00 11.00
C ALA A 54 9.29 0.16 10.02
N LEU A 55 9.08 0.34 8.71
CA LEU A 55 9.87 -0.33 7.68
C LEU A 55 11.34 0.12 7.71
N ALA A 56 11.61 1.42 7.89
CA ALA A 56 12.97 1.92 8.07
C ALA A 56 13.63 1.37 9.34
N ALA A 57 12.87 1.25 10.43
CA ALA A 57 13.35 0.64 11.66
C ALA A 57 13.73 -0.83 11.44
N PHE A 58 12.85 -1.60 10.76
CA PHE A 58 13.16 -2.97 10.37
C PHE A 58 14.46 -3.07 9.57
N PHE A 59 14.63 -2.25 8.53
CA PHE A 59 15.90 -2.22 7.77
C PHE A 59 17.10 -1.92 8.66
N GLY A 60 16.95 -1.02 9.64
CA GLY A 60 17.98 -0.67 10.60
C GLY A 60 18.40 -1.80 11.53
N THR A 61 17.54 -2.82 11.75
CA THR A 61 17.91 -4.04 12.48
C THR A 61 18.79 -4.99 11.67
N LYS A 62 18.76 -4.88 10.34
CA LYS A 62 19.43 -5.78 9.40
C LYS A 62 20.71 -5.20 8.82
N VAL A 63 20.76 -3.88 8.66
CA VAL A 63 21.88 -3.16 8.04
C VAL A 63 22.15 -1.88 8.82
N ALA A 64 23.43 -1.58 9.05
CA ALA A 64 23.83 -0.30 9.63
C ALA A 64 23.44 0.85 8.70
N LEU A 65 22.50 1.70 9.14
CA LEU A 65 22.02 2.83 8.37
C LEU A 65 22.72 4.13 8.78
N PRO A 66 23.11 4.97 7.82
CA PRO A 66 23.61 6.31 8.13
C PRO A 66 22.50 7.17 8.74
N ARG A 67 22.88 8.18 9.54
CA ARG A 67 21.93 9.04 10.25
C ARG A 67 20.84 9.61 9.34
N ARG A 68 21.18 10.00 8.11
CA ARG A 68 20.26 10.57 7.13
C ARG A 68 19.22 9.58 6.59
N ALA A 69 19.45 8.27 6.71
CA ALA A 69 18.53 7.24 6.25
C ALA A 69 17.61 6.72 7.36
N LYS A 70 17.96 6.93 8.64
CA LYS A 70 17.16 6.47 9.78
C LYS A 70 15.77 7.12 9.76
N GLY A 71 14.73 6.30 9.95
CA GLY A 71 13.33 6.77 9.93
C GLY A 71 12.76 7.05 8.53
N ASN A 72 13.52 6.82 7.47
CA ASN A 72 13.05 7.00 6.09
C ASN A 72 13.25 5.71 5.31
N ALA A 73 12.16 5.02 4.95
CA ALA A 73 12.19 3.72 4.29
C ALA A 73 12.90 3.77 2.93
N TRP A 74 12.62 4.79 2.12
CA TRP A 74 13.22 4.93 0.78
C TRP A 74 14.71 5.23 0.85
N ALA A 75 15.11 6.14 1.73
CA ALA A 75 16.53 6.43 1.93
C ALA A 75 17.29 5.22 2.49
N SER A 76 16.65 4.42 3.35
CA SER A 76 17.19 3.16 3.87
C SER A 76 17.34 2.13 2.75
N ALA A 77 16.31 1.92 1.94
CA ALA A 77 16.36 1.01 0.80
C ALA A 77 17.43 1.42 -0.22
N GLN A 78 17.51 2.70 -0.55
CA GLN A 78 18.54 3.24 -1.45
C GLN A 78 19.96 3.02 -0.90
N HIS A 79 20.17 3.22 0.41
CA HIS A 79 21.46 2.94 1.04
C HIS A 79 21.83 1.45 0.96
N ILE A 80 20.87 0.57 1.22
CA ILE A 80 21.07 -0.89 1.13
C ILE A 80 21.38 -1.28 -0.32
N GLU A 81 20.61 -0.77 -1.29
CA GLU A 81 20.83 -1.05 -2.71
C GLU A 81 22.24 -0.61 -3.17
N SER A 82 22.67 0.58 -2.76
CA SER A 82 23.97 1.14 -3.17
C SER A 82 25.18 0.47 -2.49
N THR A 83 25.01 -0.08 -1.28
CA THR A 83 26.12 -0.66 -0.50
C THR A 83 26.15 -2.19 -0.56
N LYS A 84 25.04 -2.83 -0.83
CA LYS A 84 24.94 -4.30 -0.89
C LYS A 84 24.48 -4.81 -2.25
N HIS A 85 23.33 -4.52 -2.71
CA HIS A 85 22.74 -4.79 -4.03
C HIS A 85 21.21 -4.72 -3.92
N ARG A 86 20.52 -4.55 -5.06
CA ARG A 86 19.06 -4.54 -5.13
C ARG A 86 18.43 -5.83 -4.60
N SER A 87 19.07 -6.98 -4.85
CA SER A 87 18.59 -8.28 -4.34
C SER A 87 18.51 -8.31 -2.81
N SER A 88 19.38 -7.58 -2.11
CA SER A 88 19.30 -7.46 -0.65
C SER A 88 18.05 -6.69 -0.20
N VAL A 89 17.66 -5.63 -0.92
CA VAL A 89 16.41 -4.91 -0.63
C VAL A 89 15.23 -5.82 -0.85
N THR A 90 15.19 -6.55 -1.97
CA THR A 90 14.12 -7.50 -2.28
C THR A 90 13.98 -8.58 -1.21
N ALA A 91 15.10 -9.17 -0.77
CA ALA A 91 15.10 -10.19 0.28
C ALA A 91 14.60 -9.63 1.62
N LEU A 92 15.02 -8.42 2.01
CA LEU A 92 14.57 -7.77 3.24
C LEU A 92 13.09 -7.37 3.17
N MET A 93 12.58 -6.95 2.02
CA MET A 93 11.15 -6.70 1.82
C MET A 93 10.34 -7.99 1.96
N ALA A 94 10.79 -9.08 1.35
CA ALA A 94 10.15 -10.39 1.50
C ALA A 94 10.15 -10.87 2.97
N GLU A 95 11.23 -10.62 3.70
CA GLU A 95 11.31 -10.95 5.13
C GLU A 95 10.38 -10.06 5.96
N ALA A 96 10.34 -8.74 5.70
CA ALA A 96 9.52 -7.78 6.43
C ALA A 96 8.01 -8.11 6.34
N PHE A 97 7.57 -8.64 5.20
CA PHE A 97 6.17 -8.97 4.91
C PHE A 97 5.94 -10.48 4.75
N ALA A 98 6.79 -11.32 5.37
CA ALA A 98 6.66 -12.77 5.29
C ALA A 98 5.42 -13.31 6.01
N VAL A 99 4.92 -12.59 7.02
CA VAL A 99 3.72 -12.98 7.77
C VAL A 99 2.49 -12.43 7.03
N PRO A 100 1.54 -13.31 6.63
CA PRO A 100 0.30 -12.86 6.01
C PRO A 100 -0.49 -11.94 6.95
N VAL A 101 -0.92 -10.80 6.43
CA VAL A 101 -1.72 -9.84 7.18
C VAL A 101 -3.19 -10.23 7.12
N VAL A 102 -3.84 -10.28 8.28
CA VAL A 102 -5.28 -10.51 8.36
C VAL A 102 -6.01 -9.23 7.91
N PRO A 103 -6.92 -9.31 6.92
CA PRO A 103 -7.67 -8.16 6.47
C PRO A 103 -8.49 -7.53 7.61
N THR A 104 -8.43 -6.23 7.72
CA THR A 104 -9.24 -5.45 8.67
C THR A 104 -10.72 -5.45 8.25
N PRO A 105 -11.65 -5.12 9.15
CA PRO A 105 -13.07 -4.98 8.79
C PRO A 105 -13.31 -3.98 7.66
N LEU A 106 -12.51 -2.91 7.58
CA LEU A 106 -12.59 -1.95 6.49
C LEU A 106 -12.21 -2.60 5.14
N GLN A 107 -11.10 -3.32 5.09
CA GLN A 107 -10.66 -4.01 3.87
C GLN A 107 -11.67 -5.08 3.43
N GLN A 108 -12.23 -5.85 4.38
CA GLN A 108 -13.29 -6.82 4.10
C GLN A 108 -14.56 -6.13 3.57
N HIS A 109 -14.95 -5.00 4.15
CA HIS A 109 -16.09 -4.23 3.67
C HIS A 109 -15.86 -3.71 2.24
N LEU A 110 -14.70 -3.10 1.97
CA LEU A 110 -14.36 -2.64 0.62
C LEU A 110 -14.34 -3.78 -0.40
N ALA A 111 -13.81 -4.95 -0.02
CA ALA A 111 -13.81 -6.14 -0.87
C ALA A 111 -15.23 -6.66 -1.19
N SER A 112 -16.19 -6.45 -0.29
CA SER A 112 -17.59 -6.86 -0.50
C SER A 112 -18.37 -5.94 -1.45
N LEU A 113 -17.87 -4.73 -1.71
CA LEU A 113 -18.53 -3.77 -2.58
C LEU A 113 -18.14 -4.01 -4.05
N PRO A 114 -19.04 -3.76 -5.01
CA PRO A 114 -18.73 -3.89 -6.44
C PRO A 114 -18.00 -2.65 -6.96
N LEU A 115 -16.87 -2.32 -6.34
CA LEU A 115 -16.08 -1.15 -6.70
C LEU A 115 -15.33 -1.39 -8.02
N PRO A 116 -15.22 -0.38 -8.88
CA PRO A 116 -14.49 -0.49 -10.13
C PRO A 116 -12.98 -0.55 -9.92
N MET A 117 -12.47 0.04 -8.83
CA MET A 117 -11.07 0.09 -8.51
C MET A 117 -10.85 0.35 -7.01
N ILE A 118 -9.81 -0.25 -6.46
CA ILE A 118 -9.23 0.06 -5.15
C ILE A 118 -7.74 0.27 -5.38
N VAL A 119 -7.18 1.35 -4.88
CA VAL A 119 -5.73 1.58 -4.91
C VAL A 119 -5.16 1.24 -3.54
N ASP A 120 -4.21 0.31 -3.51
CA ASP A 120 -3.45 -0.03 -2.32
C ASP A 120 -2.00 0.40 -2.51
N SER A 121 -1.50 1.25 -1.64
CA SER A 121 -0.16 1.83 -1.73
C SER A 121 0.83 1.22 -0.74
N TRP A 122 0.50 0.10 -0.14
CA TRP A 122 1.37 -0.59 0.79
C TRP A 122 1.73 -2.01 0.32
N TYR A 123 2.55 -2.72 1.08
CA TYR A 123 3.19 -3.97 0.65
C TYR A 123 2.61 -5.22 1.33
N ASP A 124 1.59 -5.08 2.17
CA ASP A 124 1.15 -6.12 3.09
C ASP A 124 0.25 -7.21 2.48
N GLY A 125 -0.31 -6.99 1.31
CA GLY A 125 -1.18 -7.94 0.62
C GLY A 125 -2.53 -8.20 1.29
N ALA A 126 -2.91 -7.46 2.33
CA ALA A 126 -4.18 -7.66 3.05
C ALA A 126 -5.41 -7.47 2.15
N MET A 127 -5.36 -6.47 1.26
CA MET A 127 -6.47 -6.24 0.32
C MET A 127 -6.63 -7.40 -0.68
N ARG A 128 -5.53 -7.98 -1.15
CA ARG A 128 -5.54 -9.20 -1.99
C ARG A 128 -6.18 -10.36 -1.23
N THR A 129 -5.83 -10.55 0.04
CA THR A 129 -6.42 -11.57 0.89
C THR A 129 -7.92 -11.33 1.09
N ALA A 130 -8.35 -10.09 1.30
CA ALA A 130 -9.78 -9.75 1.40
C ALA A 130 -10.56 -10.07 0.12
N LEU A 131 -9.95 -9.85 -1.05
CA LEU A 131 -10.55 -10.12 -2.37
C LEU A 131 -10.52 -11.61 -2.77
N SER A 132 -9.73 -12.45 -2.10
CA SER A 132 -9.53 -13.87 -2.48
C SER A 132 -10.82 -14.70 -2.50
N GLN A 133 -11.88 -14.24 -1.85
CA GLN A 133 -13.21 -14.90 -1.87
C GLN A 133 -14.00 -14.60 -3.16
N ARG A 134 -13.50 -13.75 -4.03
CA ARG A 134 -14.14 -13.35 -5.29
C ARG A 134 -13.29 -13.83 -6.46
N SER A 135 -13.93 -14.00 -7.61
CA SER A 135 -13.28 -14.37 -8.88
C SER A 135 -13.35 -13.27 -9.94
N ASP A 136 -13.99 -12.14 -9.62
CA ASP A 136 -14.29 -11.04 -10.54
C ASP A 136 -13.39 -9.82 -10.34
N TRP A 137 -12.13 -10.05 -9.99
CA TRP A 137 -11.15 -8.99 -9.78
C TRP A 137 -9.81 -9.33 -10.44
N GLY A 138 -9.00 -8.32 -10.65
CA GLY A 138 -7.63 -8.47 -11.09
C GLY A 138 -6.75 -7.45 -10.39
N GLU A 139 -5.47 -7.68 -10.37
CA GLU A 139 -4.48 -6.82 -9.74
C GLU A 139 -3.52 -6.26 -10.79
N VAL A 140 -3.29 -4.96 -10.74
CA VAL A 140 -2.26 -4.30 -11.53
C VAL A 140 -1.18 -3.83 -10.57
N GLN A 141 0.00 -4.41 -10.65
CA GLN A 141 1.17 -3.99 -9.88
C GLN A 141 2.04 -3.05 -10.71
N GLY A 142 2.32 -1.87 -10.15
CA GLY A 142 3.38 -1.02 -10.67
C GLY A 142 4.75 -1.66 -10.46
N ILE A 143 5.55 -1.71 -11.50
CA ILE A 143 6.92 -2.23 -11.44
C ILE A 143 7.92 -1.15 -11.82
N THR A 144 9.15 -1.26 -11.27
CA THR A 144 10.23 -0.33 -11.62
C THR A 144 10.80 -0.65 -13.00
N ARG A 145 11.17 0.37 -13.75
CA ARG A 145 11.87 0.22 -15.04
C ARG A 145 13.30 -0.32 -14.94
N ALA A 146 13.93 -0.23 -13.78
CA ALA A 146 15.29 -0.74 -13.61
C ALA A 146 15.28 -2.26 -13.80
N HIS A 147 16.00 -2.75 -14.81
CA HIS A 147 16.22 -4.15 -15.16
C HIS A 147 15.11 -4.87 -15.95
N ILE A 148 14.13 -4.18 -16.46
CA ILE A 148 13.19 -4.79 -17.40
C ILE A 148 13.64 -4.37 -18.80
N GLY A 149 14.17 -5.33 -19.54
CA GLY A 149 14.59 -5.15 -20.95
C GLY A 149 13.40 -4.94 -21.90
N GLU A 150 12.20 -4.83 -21.37
CA GLU A 150 10.96 -4.57 -22.09
C GLU A 150 10.27 -3.34 -21.51
N ASP A 151 9.46 -2.68 -22.34
CA ASP A 151 8.71 -1.46 -21.99
C ASP A 151 7.50 -1.72 -21.06
N ARG A 152 7.57 -2.74 -20.22
CA ARG A 152 6.52 -3.07 -19.27
C ARG A 152 6.71 -2.29 -17.98
N TRP A 153 5.68 -1.53 -17.59
CA TRP A 153 5.65 -0.72 -16.37
C TRP A 153 4.79 -1.32 -15.28
N TYR A 154 4.06 -2.37 -15.59
CA TYR A 154 3.13 -3.05 -14.70
C TYR A 154 3.05 -4.53 -15.02
N ARG A 155 2.59 -5.28 -14.03
CA ARG A 155 2.14 -6.67 -14.17
C ARG A 155 0.67 -6.73 -13.87
N PHE A 156 -0.03 -7.59 -14.57
CA PHE A 156 -1.42 -7.89 -14.30
C PHE A 156 -1.53 -9.32 -13.78
N TYR A 157 -2.35 -9.51 -12.76
CA TYR A 157 -2.69 -10.82 -12.22
C TYR A 157 -4.20 -10.95 -12.17
N ASP A 158 -4.74 -12.09 -12.59
CA ASP A 158 -6.15 -12.41 -12.37
C ASP A 158 -6.41 -12.88 -10.94
N ALA A 159 -7.68 -13.15 -10.60
CA ALA A 159 -8.06 -13.61 -9.28
C ALA A 159 -7.49 -14.98 -8.90
N ALA A 160 -7.08 -15.77 -9.89
CA ALA A 160 -6.43 -17.08 -9.70
C ALA A 160 -4.90 -16.96 -9.55
N GLY A 161 -4.34 -15.75 -9.70
CA GLY A 161 -2.91 -15.49 -9.62
C GLY A 161 -2.16 -15.76 -10.93
N GLY A 162 -2.87 -15.92 -12.05
CA GLY A 162 -2.29 -15.99 -13.39
C GLY A 162 -1.77 -14.62 -13.85
N GLU A 163 -0.53 -14.55 -14.39
CA GLU A 163 0.05 -13.35 -15.02
C GLU A 163 -0.36 -13.22 -16.49
#